data_26a427b865e2b32c179dad507ad130a2
#
_entry.id   26a427b865e2b32c179dad507ad130a2
#
_cell.length_a   1.000
_cell.length_b   1.000
_cell.length_c   1.000
_cell.angle_alpha   90.00
_cell.angle_beta   90.00
_cell.angle_gamma   90.00
#
_symmetry.space_group_name_H-M   'P 1'
#
loop_
_entity.id
_entity.type
_entity.pdbx_description
1 polymer ?
#
loop_
_entity_poly.entity_id
_entity_poly.type
_entity_poly.pdbx_seq_one_letter_code
_entity_poly.pdbx_strand_id
1 'polypeptide(L)'
;MTGVAVHETLAEFGATADIKWVNDVLVNDRKISGILAETAETPDGVAVVVGVGINLRSDSIAADLDGTATSIEDATGHKMGAAHVAQRLTTQLSHWYAVLNDENGPAKIIDAWRQRSSYFSGKRVRVVLENETILGVTDGLEPNGALRVRRDDESLAVIHAGDVEQLRSAA
;
A
#
# COMPACT_ATOMS: atom_id res chain seq x y z
N MET A 1 -3.45 7.60 -2.98
CA MET A 1 -2.88 8.72 -2.21
C MET A 1 -2.25 8.27 -0.90
N THR A 2 -3.01 7.74 0.07
CA THR A 2 -2.51 7.43 1.43
C THR A 2 -1.29 6.49 1.44
N GLY A 3 -1.26 5.44 0.60
CA GLY A 3 -0.08 4.56 0.49
C GLY A 3 1.20 5.30 0.08
N VAL A 4 1.08 6.30 -0.81
CA VAL A 4 2.21 7.15 -1.22
C VAL A 4 2.67 8.02 -0.05
N ALA A 5 1.74 8.63 0.70
CA ALA A 5 2.06 9.43 1.88
C ALA A 5 2.77 8.60 2.97
N VAL A 6 2.30 7.37 3.22
CA VAL A 6 2.93 6.43 4.16
C VAL A 6 4.33 6.07 3.69
N HIS A 7 4.50 5.71 2.42
CA HIS A 7 5.79 5.38 1.83
C HIS A 7 6.81 6.52 2.03
N GLU A 8 6.43 7.76 1.71
CA GLU A 8 7.32 8.92 1.88
C GLU A 8 7.63 9.22 3.34
N THR A 9 6.64 9.06 4.22
CA THR A 9 6.87 9.17 5.68
C THR A 9 7.92 8.17 6.15
N LEU A 10 7.84 6.91 5.70
CA LEU A 10 8.79 5.87 6.05
C LEU A 10 10.18 6.15 5.46
N ALA A 11 10.24 6.67 4.23
CA ALA A 11 11.50 7.05 3.58
C ALA A 11 12.23 8.17 4.32
N GLU A 12 11.51 9.16 4.89
CA GLU A 12 12.10 10.21 5.74
C GLU A 12 12.79 9.64 6.98
N PHE A 13 12.34 8.48 7.48
CA PHE A 13 12.96 7.79 8.61
C PHE A 13 14.04 6.79 8.17
N GLY A 14 14.35 6.70 6.87
CA GLY A 14 15.40 5.84 6.33
C GLY A 14 14.94 4.43 5.97
N ALA A 15 13.64 4.13 6.00
CA ALA A 15 13.14 2.83 5.57
C ALA A 15 12.92 2.77 4.05
N THR A 16 13.43 1.74 3.39
CA THR A 16 13.15 1.46 1.98
C THR A 16 11.86 0.67 1.87
N ALA A 17 10.77 1.36 1.58
CA ALA A 17 9.43 0.79 1.53
C ALA A 17 9.00 0.44 0.10
N ASP A 18 8.03 -0.46 -0.02
CA ASP A 18 7.37 -0.88 -1.25
C ASP A 18 5.85 -0.88 -1.05
N ILE A 19 5.10 -0.28 -1.96
CA ILE A 19 3.64 -0.24 -1.84
C ILE A 19 3.06 -1.50 -2.49
N LYS A 20 2.36 -2.31 -1.69
CA LYS A 20 1.63 -3.47 -2.18
C LYS A 20 0.15 -3.14 -2.35
N TRP A 21 -0.41 -3.36 -3.52
CA TRP A 21 -1.84 -3.25 -3.77
C TRP A 21 -2.60 -4.25 -2.88
N VAL A 22 -3.69 -3.89 -2.22
CA VAL A 22 -4.47 -2.66 -2.36
C VAL A 22 -4.08 -1.61 -1.29
N ASN A 23 -3.60 -2.01 -0.12
CA ASN A 23 -3.61 -1.19 1.09
C ASN A 23 -2.41 -1.44 2.02
N ASP A 24 -1.41 -2.22 1.59
CA ASP A 24 -0.25 -2.55 2.41
C ASP A 24 0.99 -1.77 1.98
N VAL A 25 1.84 -1.45 2.96
CA VAL A 25 3.21 -1.00 2.72
C VAL A 25 4.17 -1.99 3.36
N LEU A 26 5.18 -2.39 2.61
CA LEU A 26 6.13 -3.42 2.97
C LEU A 26 7.54 -2.84 3.12
N VAL A 27 8.37 -3.50 3.91
CA VAL A 27 9.83 -3.36 3.92
C VAL A 27 10.42 -4.77 3.94
N ASN A 28 11.26 -5.09 2.96
CA ASN A 28 11.83 -6.42 2.78
C ASN A 28 10.75 -7.53 2.75
N ASP A 29 9.70 -7.35 1.96
CA ASP A 29 8.54 -8.24 1.83
C ASP A 29 7.75 -8.48 3.14
N ARG A 30 7.98 -7.69 4.20
CA ARG A 30 7.24 -7.76 5.46
C ARG A 30 6.40 -6.51 5.66
N LYS A 31 5.16 -6.69 6.10
CA LYS A 31 4.20 -5.60 6.30
C LYS A 31 4.63 -4.67 7.43
N ILE A 32 4.82 -3.37 7.12
CA ILE A 32 5.11 -2.32 8.10
C ILE A 32 3.89 -1.43 8.35
N SER A 33 2.99 -1.32 7.36
CA SER A 33 1.78 -0.51 7.47
C SER A 33 0.62 -1.13 6.72
N GLY A 34 -0.58 -0.95 7.27
CA GLY A 34 -1.85 -1.23 6.63
C GLY A 34 -2.74 0.01 6.61
N ILE A 35 -3.54 0.13 5.56
CA ILE A 35 -4.44 1.27 5.34
C ILE A 35 -5.86 0.73 5.18
N LEU A 36 -6.82 1.34 5.87
CA LEU A 36 -8.24 1.06 5.72
C LEU A 36 -8.95 2.34 5.32
N ALA A 37 -9.73 2.30 4.25
CA ALA A 37 -10.56 3.41 3.81
C ALA A 37 -12.03 2.98 3.82
N GLU A 38 -12.87 3.75 4.48
CA GLU A 38 -14.31 3.52 4.60
C GLU A 38 -15.05 4.78 4.20
N THR A 39 -16.23 4.62 3.63
CA THR A 39 -17.13 5.74 3.32
C THR A 39 -18.18 5.91 4.40
N ALA A 40 -18.49 7.16 4.72
CA ALA A 40 -19.55 7.51 5.65
C ALA A 40 -20.46 8.56 5.01
N GLU A 41 -21.77 8.36 5.09
CA GLU A 41 -22.74 9.38 4.69
C GLU A 41 -22.78 10.53 5.71
N THR A 42 -22.76 11.76 5.23
CA THR A 42 -22.86 12.96 6.05
C THR A 42 -23.89 13.92 5.46
N PRO A 43 -24.38 14.92 6.21
CA PRO A 43 -25.29 15.94 5.67
C PRO A 43 -24.73 16.70 4.44
N ASP A 44 -23.40 16.78 4.32
CA ASP A 44 -22.71 17.49 3.25
C ASP A 44 -22.27 16.57 2.09
N GLY A 45 -22.66 15.28 2.13
CA GLY A 45 -22.31 14.27 1.13
C GLY A 45 -21.50 13.12 1.71
N VAL A 46 -20.82 12.36 0.83
CA VAL A 46 -20.02 11.20 1.26
C VAL A 46 -18.63 11.66 1.72
N ALA A 47 -18.31 11.33 2.96
CA ALA A 47 -16.95 11.45 3.50
C ALA A 47 -16.18 10.15 3.35
N VAL A 48 -14.85 10.23 3.21
CA VAL A 48 -13.95 9.09 3.28
C VAL A 48 -13.14 9.17 4.56
N VAL A 49 -13.27 8.16 5.41
CA VAL A 49 -12.48 8.00 6.64
C VAL A 49 -11.33 7.05 6.34
N VAL A 50 -10.10 7.49 6.61
CA VAL A 50 -8.90 6.69 6.36
C VAL A 50 -8.20 6.38 7.66
N GLY A 51 -8.12 5.09 8.00
CA GLY A 51 -7.29 4.57 9.09
C GLY A 51 -5.92 4.15 8.57
N VAL A 52 -4.87 4.53 9.27
CA VAL A 52 -3.49 4.13 8.94
C VAL A 52 -2.85 3.51 10.18
N GLY A 53 -2.45 2.24 10.08
CA GLY A 53 -1.64 1.57 11.08
C GLY A 53 -0.19 1.50 10.63
N ILE A 54 0.77 1.94 11.47
CA ILE A 54 2.21 1.82 11.22
C ILE A 54 2.85 1.14 12.43
N ASN A 55 3.57 0.05 12.19
CA ASN A 55 4.32 -0.64 13.22
C ASN A 55 5.57 0.16 13.58
N LEU A 56 5.62 0.70 14.78
CA LEU A 56 6.73 1.55 15.23
C LEU A 56 7.87 0.73 15.87
N ARG A 57 7.51 -0.33 16.62
CA ARG A 57 8.43 -1.07 17.49
C ARG A 57 8.33 -2.57 17.26
N SER A 58 9.45 -3.26 17.40
CA SER A 58 9.54 -4.72 17.27
C SER A 58 8.67 -5.45 18.30
N ASP A 59 8.63 -4.95 19.53
CA ASP A 59 7.89 -5.54 20.65
C ASP A 59 6.35 -5.38 20.53
N SER A 60 5.87 -4.57 19.60
CA SER A 60 4.44 -4.38 19.32
C SER A 60 3.88 -5.34 18.25
N ILE A 61 4.73 -6.11 17.59
CA ILE A 61 4.32 -7.10 16.59
C ILE A 61 3.93 -8.38 17.30
N ALA A 62 2.72 -8.87 17.03
CA ALA A 62 2.24 -10.13 17.60
C ALA A 62 3.09 -11.32 17.10
N ALA A 63 3.35 -12.28 17.98
CA ALA A 63 4.27 -13.41 17.70
C ALA A 63 3.85 -14.28 16.51
N ASP A 64 2.56 -14.37 16.21
CA ASP A 64 2.01 -15.09 15.06
C ASP A 64 2.25 -14.36 13.72
N LEU A 65 2.65 -13.08 13.76
CA LEU A 65 3.03 -12.29 12.60
C LEU A 65 4.56 -12.23 12.39
N ASP A 66 5.32 -12.96 13.20
CA ASP A 66 6.78 -13.04 13.04
C ASP A 66 7.13 -13.58 11.66
N GLY A 67 8.06 -12.89 10.99
CA GLY A 67 8.43 -13.18 9.59
C GLY A 67 7.52 -12.57 8.53
N THR A 68 6.28 -12.15 8.85
CA THR A 68 5.34 -11.50 7.89
C THR A 68 5.16 -10.01 8.12
N ALA A 69 5.43 -9.52 9.34
CA ALA A 69 5.40 -8.11 9.70
C ALA A 69 6.78 -7.60 10.10
N THR A 70 6.94 -6.27 10.07
CA THR A 70 8.14 -5.55 10.51
C THR A 70 7.75 -4.20 11.11
N SER A 71 8.71 -3.49 11.71
CA SER A 71 8.51 -2.18 12.32
C SER A 71 9.51 -1.15 11.80
N ILE A 72 9.29 0.14 12.10
CA ILE A 72 10.29 1.18 11.82
C ILE A 72 11.59 0.85 12.55
N GLU A 73 11.52 0.41 13.82
CA GLU A 73 12.68 0.02 14.60
C GLU A 73 13.49 -1.08 13.93
N ASP A 74 12.84 -2.16 13.45
CA ASP A 74 13.51 -3.26 12.74
C ASP A 74 14.10 -2.84 11.40
N ALA A 75 13.38 -1.98 10.68
CA ALA A 75 13.76 -1.53 9.34
C ALA A 75 14.94 -0.55 9.34
N THR A 76 15.07 0.26 10.39
CA THR A 76 16.00 1.41 10.44
C THR A 76 17.02 1.35 11.56
N GLY A 77 16.80 0.51 12.59
CA GLY A 77 17.58 0.48 13.82
C GLY A 77 17.26 1.63 14.78
N HIS A 78 16.25 2.47 14.48
CA HIS A 78 15.91 3.66 15.26
C HIS A 78 14.51 3.58 15.86
N LYS A 79 14.40 3.96 17.15
CA LYS A 79 13.10 4.08 17.83
C LYS A 79 12.49 5.43 17.50
N MET A 80 11.28 5.42 16.97
CA MET A 80 10.52 6.63 16.65
C MET A 80 9.35 6.82 17.60
N GLY A 81 9.14 8.06 18.05
CA GLY A 81 7.96 8.42 18.85
C GLY A 81 6.71 8.55 17.98
N ALA A 82 5.58 8.01 18.45
CA ALA A 82 4.31 8.01 17.70
C ALA A 82 3.87 9.43 17.26
N ALA A 83 4.03 10.43 18.15
CA ALA A 83 3.68 11.82 17.83
C ALA A 83 4.51 12.37 16.65
N HIS A 84 5.79 12.05 16.59
CA HIS A 84 6.67 12.49 15.50
C HIS A 84 6.27 11.82 14.17
N VAL A 85 6.03 10.49 14.19
CA VAL A 85 5.57 9.78 12.98
C VAL A 85 4.22 10.30 12.51
N ALA A 86 3.27 10.52 13.42
CA ALA A 86 1.95 11.07 13.09
C ALA A 86 2.06 12.49 12.48
N GLN A 87 2.93 13.34 13.01
CA GLN A 87 3.16 14.69 12.47
C GLN A 87 3.70 14.62 11.02
N ARG A 88 4.70 13.77 10.75
CA ARG A 88 5.26 13.61 9.41
C ARG A 88 4.23 13.05 8.44
N LEU A 89 3.49 12.01 8.88
CA LEU A 89 2.41 11.42 8.07
C LEU A 89 1.34 12.47 7.73
N THR A 90 0.92 13.29 8.69
CA THR A 90 -0.06 14.36 8.44
C THR A 90 0.44 15.36 7.40
N THR A 91 1.73 15.70 7.44
CA THR A 91 2.35 16.57 6.44
C THR A 91 2.30 15.94 5.05
N GLN A 92 2.67 14.67 4.92
CA GLN A 92 2.62 13.95 3.65
C GLN A 92 1.19 13.74 3.15
N LEU A 93 0.24 13.44 4.04
CA LEU A 93 -1.18 13.34 3.69
C LEU A 93 -1.73 14.67 3.14
N SER A 94 -1.39 15.79 3.79
CA SER A 94 -1.81 17.13 3.34
C SER A 94 -1.24 17.46 1.96
N HIS A 95 0.03 17.14 1.72
CA HIS A 95 0.67 17.31 0.42
C HIS A 95 -0.04 16.50 -0.67
N TRP A 96 -0.20 15.20 -0.46
CA TRP A 96 -0.81 14.32 -1.46
C TRP A 96 -2.31 14.55 -1.64
N TYR A 97 -2.99 15.05 -0.62
CA TYR A 97 -4.38 15.50 -0.76
C TYR A 97 -4.49 16.75 -1.65
N ALA A 98 -3.56 17.70 -1.52
CA ALA A 98 -3.49 18.85 -2.43
C ALA A 98 -3.22 18.39 -3.87
N VAL A 99 -2.26 17.47 -4.09
CA VAL A 99 -1.99 16.88 -5.40
C VAL A 99 -3.22 16.17 -5.98
N LEU A 100 -3.97 15.42 -5.16
CA LEU A 100 -5.18 14.71 -5.60
C LEU A 100 -6.26 15.69 -6.13
N ASN A 101 -6.37 16.88 -5.52
CA ASN A 101 -7.35 17.89 -5.90
C ASN A 101 -6.85 18.88 -6.96
N ASP A 102 -5.63 18.72 -7.47
CA ASP A 102 -5.06 19.51 -8.54
C ASP A 102 -5.50 18.98 -9.93
N GLU A 103 -5.21 19.72 -10.99
CA GLU A 103 -5.43 19.27 -12.36
C GLU A 103 -4.72 17.94 -12.63
N ASN A 104 -5.45 16.95 -13.18
CA ASN A 104 -4.98 15.58 -13.39
C ASN A 104 -4.50 14.85 -12.11
N GLY A 105 -4.98 15.27 -10.95
CA GLY A 105 -4.58 14.72 -9.65
C GLY A 105 -4.60 13.19 -9.57
N PRO A 106 -5.71 12.50 -9.95
CA PRO A 106 -5.74 11.03 -9.94
C PRO A 106 -4.61 10.38 -10.76
N ALA A 107 -4.29 10.90 -11.94
CA ALA A 107 -3.20 10.39 -12.76
C ALA A 107 -1.82 10.61 -12.10
N LYS A 108 -1.61 11.78 -11.48
CA LYS A 108 -0.39 12.07 -10.70
C LYS A 108 -0.23 11.09 -9.52
N ILE A 109 -1.33 10.72 -8.86
CA ILE A 109 -1.31 9.71 -7.78
C ILE A 109 -0.93 8.33 -8.31
N ILE A 110 -1.51 7.89 -9.43
CA ILE A 110 -1.17 6.60 -10.06
C ILE A 110 0.32 6.57 -10.46
N ASP A 111 0.84 7.65 -11.05
CA ASP A 111 2.25 7.74 -11.41
C ASP A 111 3.17 7.71 -10.19
N ALA A 112 2.81 8.42 -9.11
CA ALA A 112 3.55 8.39 -7.87
C ALA A 112 3.55 6.98 -7.23
N TRP A 113 2.41 6.29 -7.28
CA TRP A 113 2.28 4.92 -6.81
C TRP A 113 3.15 3.97 -7.65
N ARG A 114 3.10 4.07 -8.98
CA ARG A 114 3.91 3.27 -9.91
C ARG A 114 5.40 3.34 -9.59
N GLN A 115 5.91 4.52 -9.27
CA GLN A 115 7.33 4.72 -8.96
C GLN A 115 7.75 4.10 -7.62
N ARG A 116 6.79 3.75 -6.75
CA ARG A 116 7.01 3.29 -5.37
C ARG A 116 6.50 1.87 -5.13
N SER A 117 6.16 1.16 -6.21
CA SER A 117 5.58 -0.18 -6.10
C SER A 117 6.22 -1.15 -7.07
N SER A 118 6.85 -2.18 -6.53
CA SER A 118 7.29 -3.33 -7.32
C SER A 118 6.11 -4.19 -7.80
N TYR A 119 4.92 -3.98 -7.23
CA TYR A 119 3.67 -4.66 -7.61
C TYR A 119 2.96 -3.99 -8.78
N PHE A 120 3.47 -2.87 -9.31
CA PHE A 120 2.83 -2.19 -10.44
C PHE A 120 2.78 -3.08 -11.67
N SER A 121 3.91 -3.69 -12.07
CA SER A 121 3.95 -4.58 -13.23
C SER A 121 5.07 -5.60 -13.11
N GLY A 122 4.89 -6.75 -13.78
CA GLY A 122 5.91 -7.79 -13.87
C GLY A 122 6.02 -8.69 -12.63
N LYS A 123 5.21 -8.49 -11.60
CA LYS A 123 5.22 -9.33 -10.39
C LYS A 123 4.29 -10.52 -10.56
N ARG A 124 4.80 -11.73 -10.38
CA ARG A 124 3.98 -12.94 -10.33
C ARG A 124 3.20 -12.97 -9.02
N VAL A 125 1.89 -13.06 -9.12
CA VAL A 125 0.97 -12.95 -7.98
C VAL A 125 -0.13 -14.01 -7.99
N ARG A 126 -0.62 -14.31 -6.80
CA ARG A 126 -1.90 -14.97 -6.55
C ARG A 126 -2.82 -13.94 -5.94
N VAL A 127 -3.97 -13.71 -6.55
CA VAL A 127 -4.99 -12.81 -6.01
C VAL A 127 -6.16 -13.64 -5.55
N VAL A 128 -6.44 -13.58 -4.25
CA VAL A 128 -7.56 -14.28 -3.63
C VAL A 128 -8.76 -13.34 -3.61
N LEU A 129 -9.82 -13.72 -4.31
CA LEU A 129 -11.12 -13.06 -4.31
C LEU A 129 -12.13 -13.93 -3.58
N GLU A 130 -13.29 -13.38 -3.30
CA GLU A 130 -14.36 -14.10 -2.59
C GLU A 130 -14.77 -15.41 -3.27
N ASN A 131 -14.85 -15.42 -4.60
CA ASN A 131 -15.37 -16.53 -5.39
C ASN A 131 -14.35 -17.21 -6.33
N GLU A 132 -13.17 -16.64 -6.47
CA GLU A 132 -12.11 -17.21 -7.34
C GLU A 132 -10.71 -16.83 -6.86
N THR A 133 -9.73 -17.58 -7.34
CA THR A 133 -8.29 -17.22 -7.20
C THR A 133 -7.71 -17.00 -8.57
N ILE A 134 -7.08 -15.85 -8.77
CA ILE A 134 -6.44 -15.47 -10.02
C ILE A 134 -4.92 -15.63 -9.87
N LEU A 135 -4.31 -16.39 -10.79
CA LEU A 135 -2.87 -16.50 -10.94
C LEU A 135 -2.45 -15.72 -12.19
N GLY A 136 -1.39 -14.93 -12.06
CA GLY A 136 -0.92 -14.14 -13.19
C GLY A 136 0.24 -13.22 -12.85
N VAL A 137 0.49 -12.28 -13.74
CA VAL A 137 1.53 -11.26 -13.60
C VAL A 137 0.86 -9.90 -13.56
N THR A 138 1.28 -9.04 -12.62
CA THR A 138 0.74 -7.67 -12.53
C THR A 138 1.06 -6.88 -13.80
N ASP A 139 0.08 -6.08 -14.27
CA ASP A 139 0.14 -5.34 -15.54
C ASP A 139 -0.35 -3.89 -15.39
N GLY A 140 -0.04 -3.27 -14.26
CA GLY A 140 -0.37 -1.87 -13.97
C GLY A 140 -1.69 -1.69 -13.23
N LEU A 141 -2.10 -0.43 -13.13
CA LEU A 141 -3.39 -0.03 -12.55
C LEU A 141 -4.26 0.63 -13.61
N GLU A 142 -5.57 0.44 -13.47
CA GLU A 142 -6.56 1.24 -14.18
C GLU A 142 -6.59 2.69 -13.64
N PRO A 143 -7.16 3.66 -14.39
CA PRO A 143 -7.28 5.04 -13.93
C PRO A 143 -8.03 5.21 -12.59
N ASN A 144 -8.90 4.26 -12.24
CA ASN A 144 -9.62 4.22 -10.96
C ASN A 144 -8.86 3.50 -9.84
N GLY A 145 -7.63 3.04 -10.10
CA GLY A 145 -6.77 2.33 -9.15
C GLY A 145 -6.98 0.83 -9.06
N ALA A 146 -7.87 0.23 -9.87
CA ALA A 146 -8.02 -1.22 -9.93
C ALA A 146 -6.75 -1.88 -10.47
N LEU A 147 -6.36 -3.02 -9.88
CA LEU A 147 -5.17 -3.75 -10.30
C LEU A 147 -5.45 -4.55 -11.56
N ARG A 148 -4.56 -4.46 -12.54
CA ARG A 148 -4.55 -5.31 -13.72
C ARG A 148 -3.64 -6.50 -13.50
N VAL A 149 -4.15 -7.69 -13.80
CA VAL A 149 -3.36 -8.94 -13.76
C VAL A 149 -3.55 -9.67 -15.09
N ARG A 150 -2.46 -9.94 -15.77
CA ARG A 150 -2.42 -10.78 -16.96
C ARG A 150 -2.35 -12.23 -16.52
N ARG A 151 -3.37 -13.01 -16.87
CA ARG A 151 -3.43 -14.44 -16.57
C ARG A 151 -2.48 -15.23 -17.47
N ASP A 152 -2.30 -16.52 -17.17
CA ASP A 152 -1.44 -17.42 -17.96
C ASP A 152 -1.98 -17.72 -19.38
N ASP A 153 -3.28 -17.52 -19.57
CA ASP A 153 -3.94 -17.62 -20.89
C ASP A 153 -3.94 -16.29 -21.67
N GLU A 154 -3.10 -15.32 -21.26
CA GLU A 154 -2.97 -13.96 -21.78
C GLU A 154 -4.22 -13.07 -21.58
N SER A 155 -5.31 -13.56 -20.99
CA SER A 155 -6.45 -12.72 -20.66
C SER A 155 -6.12 -11.72 -19.55
N LEU A 156 -6.77 -10.55 -19.59
CA LEU A 156 -6.58 -9.50 -18.59
C LEU A 156 -7.71 -9.54 -17.56
N ALA A 157 -7.35 -9.66 -16.28
CA ALA A 157 -8.28 -9.48 -15.17
C ALA A 157 -8.10 -8.08 -14.58
N VAL A 158 -9.22 -7.39 -14.30
CA VAL A 158 -9.27 -6.10 -13.59
C VAL A 158 -9.87 -6.33 -12.22
N ILE A 159 -9.10 -6.02 -11.17
CA ILE A 159 -9.39 -6.40 -9.79
C ILE A 159 -9.60 -5.14 -8.96
N HIS A 160 -10.79 -5.01 -8.37
CA HIS A 160 -11.17 -3.85 -7.54
C HIS A 160 -10.94 -4.07 -6.05
N ALA A 161 -10.96 -5.32 -5.59
CA ALA A 161 -10.71 -5.71 -4.20
C ALA A 161 -10.16 -7.15 -4.17
N GLY A 162 -9.40 -7.49 -3.14
CA GLY A 162 -8.84 -8.83 -2.97
C GLY A 162 -7.52 -8.78 -2.23
N ASP A 163 -7.04 -9.94 -1.78
CA ASP A 163 -5.71 -10.08 -1.19
C ASP A 163 -4.70 -10.53 -2.26
N VAL A 164 -3.61 -9.80 -2.37
CA VAL A 164 -2.55 -10.07 -3.34
C VAL A 164 -1.36 -10.69 -2.63
N GLU A 165 -1.06 -11.94 -2.98
CA GLU A 165 0.12 -12.65 -2.49
C GLU A 165 1.17 -12.77 -3.59
N GLN A 166 2.43 -12.48 -3.25
CA GLN A 166 3.53 -12.73 -4.17
C GLN A 166 3.81 -14.23 -4.26
N LEU A 167 3.81 -14.76 -5.47
CA LEU A 167 4.30 -16.12 -5.72
C LEU A 167 5.83 -16.05 -5.92
N ARG A 168 6.57 -16.61 -4.95
CA ARG A 168 8.02 -16.80 -5.11
C ARG A 168 8.21 -17.97 -6.05
N SER A 169 9.16 -17.85 -7.01
CA SER A 169 9.61 -18.99 -7.78
C SER A 169 10.18 -20.02 -6.79
N ALA A 170 9.75 -21.27 -6.91
CA ALA A 170 10.45 -22.35 -6.23
C ALA A 170 11.91 -22.34 -6.71
N ALA A 171 12.84 -22.22 -5.77
CA ALA A 171 14.27 -22.25 -6.04
C ALA A 171 14.69 -23.63 -6.54
#